data_f741ffbd7267f645979fc95dec429d67
#
_entry.id   f741ffbd7267f645979fc95dec429d67
#
_cell.length_a   1.000
_cell.length_b   1.000
_cell.length_c   1.000
_cell.angle_alpha   90.00
_cell.angle_beta   90.00
_cell.angle_gamma   90.00
#
_symmetry.space_group_name_H-M   'P 1'
#
loop_
_entity.id
_entity.type
_entity.pdbx_description
1 polymer ?
#
loop_
_entity_poly.entity_id
_entity_poly.type
_entity_poly.pdbx_seq_one_letter_code
_entity_poly.pdbx_strand_id
1 'polypeptide(L)'
;AVADWGRVSPVPGNNMGWEQAATLPIALQTMHDAVVTNGRLQPGECVLIQGASSGVGLMGMQIAKLKGAKLVLGSSTDAGRRARLGEFGCDVAVDTSDPAWPDRVLEATGGRGVE
;
A
#
# COMPACT_ATOMS: atom_id res chain seq x y z
N ALA A 1 -30.49 -4.67 5.01
CA ALA A 1 -29.50 -4.00 5.87
C ALA A 1 -29.86 -2.51 5.99
N VAL A 2 -29.56 -1.94 7.13
CA VAL A 2 -29.76 -0.51 7.39
C VAL A 2 -28.40 0.11 7.69
N ALA A 3 -28.10 1.23 7.05
CA ALA A 3 -26.86 1.98 7.27
C ALA A 3 -27.17 3.48 7.30
N ASP A 4 -26.35 4.23 8.04
CA ASP A 4 -26.37 5.69 7.96
C ASP A 4 -25.94 6.11 6.55
N TRP A 5 -26.72 7.02 5.93
CA TRP A 5 -26.45 7.45 4.56
C TRP A 5 -25.05 8.07 4.38
N GLY A 6 -24.50 8.70 5.42
CA GLY A 6 -23.16 9.25 5.41
C GLY A 6 -22.04 8.20 5.37
N ARG A 7 -22.39 6.91 5.56
CA ARG A 7 -21.49 5.77 5.45
C ARG A 7 -21.66 4.96 4.16
N VAL A 8 -22.50 5.43 3.27
CA VAL A 8 -22.78 4.78 1.99
C VAL A 8 -22.09 5.57 0.89
N SER A 9 -21.34 4.88 0.05
CA SER A 9 -20.69 5.46 -1.12
C SER A 9 -21.24 4.80 -2.39
N PRO A 10 -21.47 5.56 -3.47
CA PRO A 10 -21.83 4.96 -4.74
C PRO A 10 -20.70 4.08 -5.27
N VAL A 11 -21.04 3.02 -5.96
CA VAL A 11 -20.05 2.17 -6.66
C VAL A 11 -19.44 3.02 -7.78
N PRO A 12 -18.09 3.16 -7.84
CA PRO A 12 -17.48 4.00 -8.85
C PRO A 12 -17.52 3.35 -10.24
N GLY A 13 -17.88 4.15 -11.22
CA GLY A 13 -17.76 3.81 -12.63
C GLY A 13 -18.71 2.71 -13.14
N ASN A 14 -18.59 2.42 -14.42
CA ASN A 14 -19.46 1.48 -15.13
C ASN A 14 -18.81 0.11 -15.34
N ASN A 15 -17.52 -0.06 -14.94
CA ASN A 15 -16.73 -1.24 -15.27
C ASN A 15 -16.43 -2.11 -14.04
N MET A 16 -17.06 -1.84 -12.90
CA MET A 16 -16.80 -2.52 -11.64
C MET A 16 -17.96 -3.43 -11.27
N GLY A 17 -17.71 -4.73 -11.16
CA GLY A 17 -18.69 -5.68 -10.59
C GLY A 17 -18.80 -5.56 -9.08
N TRP A 18 -19.89 -6.12 -8.52
CA TRP A 18 -20.15 -6.07 -7.08
C TRP A 18 -19.06 -6.73 -6.24
N GLU A 19 -18.47 -7.83 -6.73
CA GLU A 19 -17.37 -8.51 -6.05
C GLU A 19 -16.15 -7.61 -5.93
N GLN A 20 -15.78 -6.93 -7.02
CA GLN A 20 -14.68 -5.95 -7.00
C GLN A 20 -15.00 -4.77 -6.08
N ALA A 21 -16.21 -4.21 -6.20
CA ALA A 21 -16.63 -3.09 -5.36
C ALA A 21 -16.56 -3.43 -3.87
N ALA A 22 -16.94 -4.65 -3.48
CA ALA A 22 -16.90 -5.10 -2.09
C ALA A 22 -15.48 -5.20 -1.51
N THR A 23 -14.44 -5.30 -2.33
CA THR A 23 -13.05 -5.35 -1.86
C THR A 23 -12.47 -3.98 -1.51
N LEU A 24 -13.09 -2.89 -1.96
CA LEU A 24 -12.53 -1.56 -1.86
C LEU A 24 -12.74 -0.85 -0.50
N PRO A 25 -13.93 -0.84 0.10
CA PRO A 25 -14.25 0.14 1.14
C PRO A 25 -13.29 0.09 2.33
N ILE A 26 -13.06 -1.09 2.89
CA ILE A 26 -12.22 -1.23 4.10
C ILE A 26 -10.74 -1.01 3.76
N ALA A 27 -10.23 -1.65 2.72
CA ALA A 27 -8.82 -1.54 2.36
C ALA A 27 -8.47 -0.11 1.92
N LEU A 28 -9.32 0.51 1.10
CA LEU A 28 -9.12 1.87 0.62
C LEU A 28 -9.16 2.88 1.76
N GLN A 29 -10.19 2.83 2.61
CA GLN A 29 -10.34 3.75 3.72
C GLN A 29 -9.20 3.59 4.73
N THR A 30 -8.87 2.37 5.12
CA THR A 30 -7.80 2.07 6.07
C THR A 30 -6.46 2.62 5.59
N MET A 31 -6.10 2.35 4.33
CA MET A 31 -4.80 2.76 3.83
C MET A 31 -4.76 4.21 3.38
N HIS A 32 -5.87 4.78 2.93
CA HIS A 32 -5.94 6.22 2.75
C HIS A 32 -5.71 6.95 4.07
N ASP A 33 -6.36 6.50 5.13
CA ASP A 33 -6.18 7.09 6.46
C ASP A 33 -4.74 6.91 6.98
N ALA A 34 -4.16 5.74 6.83
CA ALA A 34 -2.79 5.45 7.26
C ALA A 34 -1.75 6.25 6.48
N VAL A 35 -1.85 6.29 5.15
CA VAL A 35 -0.82 6.89 4.28
C VAL A 35 -1.01 8.40 4.14
N VAL A 36 -2.26 8.85 3.97
CA VAL A 36 -2.56 10.26 3.63
C VAL A 36 -2.89 11.07 4.87
N THR A 37 -3.86 10.62 5.67
CA THR A 37 -4.37 11.41 6.81
C THR A 37 -3.38 11.42 7.97
N ASN A 38 -2.96 10.25 8.43
CA ASN A 38 -2.06 10.11 9.58
C ASN A 38 -0.59 10.13 9.16
N GLY A 39 -0.24 9.38 8.12
CA GLY A 39 1.13 9.33 7.59
C GLY A 39 1.57 10.61 6.91
N ARG A 40 0.62 11.41 6.39
CA ARG A 40 0.89 12.70 5.72
C ARG A 40 1.92 12.61 4.61
N LEU A 41 1.95 11.48 3.92
CA LEU A 41 2.91 11.24 2.84
C LEU A 41 2.89 12.40 1.83
N GLN A 42 4.06 12.96 1.57
CA GLN A 42 4.26 14.03 0.60
C GLN A 42 4.87 13.48 -0.70
N PRO A 43 4.60 14.13 -1.84
CA PRO A 43 5.27 13.78 -3.08
C PRO A 43 6.81 13.84 -2.92
N GLY A 44 7.49 12.83 -3.43
CA GLY A 44 8.94 12.72 -3.35
C GLY A 44 9.50 11.98 -2.13
N GLU A 45 8.66 11.64 -1.17
CA GLU A 45 9.03 10.84 0.01
C GLU A 45 9.14 9.34 -0.30
N CYS A 46 9.79 8.61 0.60
CA CYS A 46 9.92 7.16 0.54
C CYS A 46 9.03 6.52 1.59
N VAL A 47 8.33 5.45 1.24
CA VAL A 47 7.42 4.77 2.16
C VAL A 47 7.68 3.27 2.17
N LEU A 48 7.59 2.66 3.36
CA LEU A 48 7.61 1.22 3.53
C LEU A 48 6.22 0.72 3.96
N ILE A 49 5.63 -0.14 3.17
CA ILE A 49 4.39 -0.84 3.50
C ILE A 49 4.73 -2.25 3.99
N GLN A 50 4.58 -2.48 5.28
CA GLN A 50 4.78 -3.80 5.86
C GLN A 50 3.56 -4.69 5.62
N GLY A 51 3.79 -6.00 5.42
CA GLY A 51 2.73 -6.92 5.05
C GLY A 51 2.08 -6.58 3.71
N ALA A 52 2.87 -6.06 2.78
CA ALA A 52 2.44 -5.52 1.50
C ALA A 52 1.66 -6.50 0.62
N SER A 53 1.83 -7.82 0.84
CA SER A 53 1.10 -8.85 0.10
C SER A 53 -0.32 -9.13 0.61
N SER A 54 -0.76 -8.45 1.67
CA SER A 54 -2.16 -8.47 2.10
C SER A 54 -3.03 -7.56 1.21
N GLY A 55 -4.34 -7.78 1.19
CA GLY A 55 -5.25 -6.92 0.43
C GLY A 55 -5.14 -5.44 0.80
N VAL A 56 -5.00 -5.15 2.09
CA VAL A 56 -4.78 -3.80 2.61
C VAL A 56 -3.41 -3.25 2.17
N GLY A 57 -2.35 -4.08 2.27
CA GLY A 57 -1.01 -3.68 1.84
C GLY A 57 -0.92 -3.37 0.34
N LEU A 58 -1.54 -4.19 -0.50
CA LEU A 58 -1.63 -3.93 -1.95
C LEU A 58 -2.29 -2.58 -2.25
N MET A 59 -3.34 -2.24 -1.51
CA MET A 59 -4.01 -0.94 -1.63
C MET A 59 -3.10 0.20 -1.19
N GLY A 60 -2.37 0.01 -0.09
CA GLY A 60 -1.46 1.03 0.45
C GLY A 60 -0.35 1.42 -0.52
N MET A 61 0.23 0.45 -1.22
CA MET A 61 1.26 0.73 -2.24
C MET A 61 0.71 1.55 -3.41
N GLN A 62 -0.50 1.22 -3.87
CA GLN A 62 -1.16 1.97 -4.95
C GLN A 62 -1.49 3.40 -4.53
N ILE A 63 -2.01 3.59 -3.31
CA ILE A 63 -2.27 4.93 -2.76
C ILE A 63 -0.98 5.74 -2.66
N ALA A 64 0.10 5.14 -2.15
CA ALA A 64 1.39 5.81 -2.04
C ALA A 64 1.90 6.28 -3.40
N LYS A 65 1.78 5.45 -4.44
CA LYS A 65 2.13 5.84 -5.82
C LYS A 65 1.27 7.00 -6.33
N LEU A 66 -0.03 6.93 -6.15
CA LEU A 66 -0.96 8.01 -6.54
C LEU A 66 -0.66 9.32 -5.82
N LYS A 67 -0.16 9.26 -4.59
CA LYS A 67 0.27 10.44 -3.81
C LYS A 67 1.64 10.97 -4.21
N GLY A 68 2.32 10.32 -5.16
CA GLY A 68 3.59 10.79 -5.68
C GLY A 68 4.81 10.35 -4.86
N ALA A 69 4.71 9.26 -4.11
CA ALA A 69 5.88 8.69 -3.44
C ALA A 69 7.02 8.45 -4.44
N LYS A 70 8.21 8.87 -4.07
CA LYS A 70 9.43 8.65 -4.88
C LYS A 70 9.80 7.17 -4.92
N LEU A 71 9.65 6.50 -3.77
CA LEU A 71 9.99 5.09 -3.62
C LEU A 71 8.97 4.41 -2.72
N VAL A 72 8.38 3.34 -3.22
CA VAL A 72 7.47 2.48 -2.46
C VAL A 72 8.14 1.14 -2.23
N LEU A 73 8.50 0.87 -0.98
CA LEU A 73 9.01 -0.42 -0.55
C LEU A 73 7.85 -1.25 0.01
N GLY A 74 7.83 -2.53 -0.33
CA GLY A 74 6.82 -3.47 0.17
C GLY A 74 7.46 -4.69 0.79
N SER A 75 7.03 -5.10 1.99
CA SER A 75 7.55 -6.30 2.61
C SER A 75 6.60 -7.48 2.51
N SER A 76 7.16 -8.67 2.33
CA SER A 76 6.45 -9.94 2.41
C SER A 76 7.42 -11.07 2.70
N THR A 77 7.07 -11.97 3.60
CA THR A 77 7.85 -13.19 3.89
C THR A 77 7.64 -14.28 2.84
N ASP A 78 6.53 -14.24 2.12
CA ASP A 78 6.23 -15.19 1.05
C ASP A 78 6.92 -14.78 -0.25
N ALA A 79 7.83 -15.61 -0.75
CA ALA A 79 8.63 -15.32 -1.93
C ALA A 79 7.78 -15.19 -3.21
N GLY A 80 6.76 -16.02 -3.38
CA GLY A 80 5.87 -15.98 -4.54
C GLY A 80 5.03 -14.70 -4.58
N ARG A 81 4.46 -14.30 -3.43
CA ARG A 81 3.71 -13.05 -3.32
C ARG A 81 4.63 -11.84 -3.45
N ARG A 82 5.82 -11.90 -2.85
CA ARG A 82 6.81 -10.82 -2.93
C ARG A 82 7.22 -10.53 -4.38
N ALA A 83 7.40 -11.56 -5.20
CA ALA A 83 7.75 -11.41 -6.61
C ALA A 83 6.68 -10.64 -7.43
N ARG A 84 5.43 -10.62 -6.95
CA ARG A 84 4.31 -9.96 -7.65
C ARG A 84 3.99 -8.55 -7.12
N LEU A 85 4.65 -8.08 -6.08
CA LEU A 85 4.36 -6.75 -5.49
C LEU A 85 4.53 -5.60 -6.48
N GLY A 86 5.43 -5.74 -7.45
CA GLY A 86 5.64 -4.75 -8.52
C GLY A 86 4.39 -4.47 -9.37
N GLU A 87 3.51 -5.46 -9.52
CA GLU A 87 2.23 -5.29 -10.23
C GLU A 87 1.30 -4.28 -9.54
N PHE A 88 1.55 -3.99 -8.26
CA PHE A 88 0.73 -3.14 -7.40
C PHE A 88 1.46 -1.86 -6.94
N GLY A 89 2.51 -1.48 -7.65
CA GLY A 89 3.21 -0.22 -7.39
C GLY A 89 4.40 -0.31 -6.42
N CYS A 90 4.86 -1.51 -6.07
CA CYS A 90 6.09 -1.69 -5.29
C CYS A 90 7.32 -1.48 -6.19
N ASP A 91 8.23 -0.62 -5.76
CA ASP A 91 9.50 -0.42 -6.44
C ASP A 91 10.58 -1.38 -5.93
N VAL A 92 10.58 -1.63 -4.62
CA VAL A 92 11.55 -2.51 -3.97
C VAL A 92 10.81 -3.46 -3.03
N ALA A 93 10.91 -4.75 -3.31
CA ALA A 93 10.34 -5.79 -2.47
C ALA A 93 11.37 -6.29 -1.45
N VAL A 94 10.97 -6.36 -0.18
CA VAL A 94 11.83 -6.70 0.95
C VAL A 94 11.32 -7.96 1.65
N ASP A 95 12.26 -8.85 1.98
CA ASP A 95 11.99 -10.05 2.77
C ASP A 95 12.23 -9.78 4.25
N THR A 96 11.16 -9.64 5.03
CA THR A 96 11.29 -9.39 6.48
C THR A 96 11.59 -10.63 7.30
N SER A 97 11.68 -11.80 6.69
CA SER A 97 12.24 -13.00 7.35
C SER A 97 13.78 -13.00 7.37
N ASP A 98 14.41 -12.21 6.51
CA ASP A 98 15.86 -11.98 6.52
C ASP A 98 16.21 -10.93 7.58
N PRO A 99 17.03 -11.23 8.60
CA PRO A 99 17.38 -10.24 9.63
C PRO A 99 18.06 -8.98 9.09
N ALA A 100 18.64 -9.01 7.90
CA ALA A 100 19.28 -7.87 7.25
C ALA A 100 18.29 -6.97 6.47
N TRP A 101 16.98 -7.21 6.56
CA TRP A 101 15.99 -6.40 5.84
C TRP A 101 16.06 -4.88 6.13
N PRO A 102 16.39 -4.42 7.35
CA PRO A 102 16.52 -2.98 7.59
C PRO A 102 17.66 -2.34 6.79
N ASP A 103 18.78 -3.05 6.64
CA ASP A 103 19.91 -2.58 5.85
C ASP A 103 19.53 -2.43 4.38
N ARG A 104 18.73 -3.36 3.85
CA ARG A 104 18.19 -3.27 2.49
C ARG A 104 17.29 -2.06 2.29
N VAL A 105 16.47 -1.71 3.29
CA VAL A 105 15.65 -0.50 3.27
C VAL A 105 16.53 0.75 3.26
N LEU A 106 17.54 0.80 4.11
CA LEU A 106 18.50 1.91 4.16
C LEU A 106 19.26 2.05 2.83
N GLU A 107 19.75 0.96 2.26
CA GLU A 107 20.43 0.96 0.97
C GLU A 107 19.53 1.50 -0.13
N ALA A 108 18.29 1.00 -0.23
CA ALA A 108 17.32 1.43 -1.24
C ALA A 108 16.97 2.93 -1.14
N THR A 109 17.04 3.50 0.06
CA THR A 109 16.74 4.91 0.33
C THR A 109 17.98 5.81 0.39
N GLY A 110 19.16 5.29 0.01
CA GLY A 110 20.42 6.03 0.05
C GLY A 110 20.86 6.39 1.47
N GLY A 111 20.58 5.54 2.45
CA GLY A 111 20.96 5.68 3.85
C GLY A 111 20.04 6.58 4.69
N ARG A 112 18.99 7.16 4.09
CA ARG A 112 18.06 8.08 4.80
C ARG A 112 16.94 7.36 5.55
N GLY A 113 16.57 6.18 5.12
CA GLY A 113 15.39 5.48 5.62
C GLY A 113 14.11 5.95 4.94
N VAL A 114 12.98 5.64 5.59
CA VAL A 114 11.63 6.05 5.13
C VAL A 114 11.07 7.12 6.06
N GLU A 115 10.17 7.92 5.54
CA GLU A 115 9.46 8.98 6.28
C GLU A 115 8.28 8.43 7.07
#